data_6044938142cf33c847bd4ec33b2f2e8d
#
_entry.id   6044938142cf33c847bd4ec33b2f2e8d
#
_cell.length_a   1.000
_cell.length_b   1.000
_cell.length_c   1.000
_cell.angle_alpha   90.00
_cell.angle_beta   90.00
_cell.angle_gamma   90.00
#
_symmetry.space_group_name_H-M   'P 1'
#
loop_
_entity.id
_entity.type
_entity.pdbx_description
1 polymer ?
#
loop_
_entity_poly.entity_id
_entity_poly.type
_entity_poly.pdbx_seq_one_letter_code
_entity_poly.pdbx_strand_id
1 'polypeptide(L)'
;MYSEFRTLKTHQCLVMNEGVSSKDAASCFVNPLTALGMVETMREEGFSGLVHTAAASNLGQMLQKICLADDVPLVNVVRKPEQESLLRDIGANLVCDSSKDSFAKDLKEAILEAKGYIAFDATGGGDLANDLLTAMEAAASAQGGDYSRYGSDQHKQVYIYGGLERSHTVLKRSYGMQWGVGGWLLTPF
;
A
#
# COMPACT_ATOMS: atom_id res chain seq x y z
N MET A 1 -25.32 -3.07 -9.16
CA MET A 1 -26.81 -3.13 -9.26
C MET A 1 -27.31 -3.63 -7.91
N TYR A 2 -28.19 -2.85 -7.28
CA TYR A 2 -28.83 -3.21 -5.99
C TYR A 2 -30.17 -3.90 -6.29
N SER A 3 -30.31 -5.12 -5.82
CA SER A 3 -31.55 -5.91 -5.99
C SER A 3 -31.68 -6.89 -4.83
N GLU A 4 -32.91 -7.23 -4.46
CA GLU A 4 -33.20 -8.22 -3.43
C GLU A 4 -32.86 -9.65 -3.90
N PHE A 5 -33.01 -9.90 -5.21
CA PHE A 5 -32.73 -11.18 -5.83
C PHE A 5 -31.90 -11.02 -7.09
N ARG A 6 -30.94 -11.93 -7.31
CA ARG A 6 -30.11 -11.96 -8.50
C ARG A 6 -29.84 -13.39 -8.94
N THR A 7 -30.02 -13.68 -10.23
CA THR A 7 -29.59 -14.96 -10.81
C THR A 7 -28.13 -14.86 -11.26
N LEU A 8 -27.31 -15.77 -10.80
CA LEU A 8 -25.90 -15.88 -11.13
C LEU A 8 -25.56 -17.31 -11.58
N LYS A 9 -24.51 -17.44 -12.39
CA LYS A 9 -23.95 -18.76 -12.69
C LYS A 9 -23.17 -19.27 -11.47
N THR A 10 -23.21 -20.55 -11.17
CA THR A 10 -22.59 -21.13 -9.96
C THR A 10 -21.09 -20.86 -9.85
N HIS A 11 -20.37 -20.85 -10.97
CA HIS A 11 -18.93 -20.50 -10.99
C HIS A 11 -18.61 -19.03 -10.67
N GLN A 12 -19.62 -18.16 -10.60
CA GLN A 12 -19.52 -16.77 -10.19
C GLN A 12 -19.87 -16.56 -8.72
N CYS A 13 -20.10 -17.64 -7.98
CA CYS A 13 -20.50 -17.62 -6.58
C CYS A 13 -19.40 -18.25 -5.72
N LEU A 14 -19.10 -17.59 -4.61
CA LEU A 14 -18.28 -18.16 -3.54
C LEU A 14 -19.22 -18.80 -2.51
N VAL A 15 -19.03 -20.09 -2.26
CA VAL A 15 -19.77 -20.79 -1.20
C VAL A 15 -19.16 -20.44 0.14
N MET A 16 -19.97 -19.88 1.03
CA MET A 16 -19.54 -19.51 2.38
C MET A 16 -19.63 -20.72 3.32
N ASN A 17 -18.76 -20.71 4.33
CA ASN A 17 -18.82 -21.71 5.40
C ASN A 17 -20.11 -21.56 6.23
N GLU A 18 -20.57 -22.65 6.84
CA GLU A 18 -21.71 -22.60 7.77
C GLU A 18 -21.45 -21.61 8.91
N GLY A 19 -22.48 -20.85 9.28
CA GLY A 19 -22.42 -19.85 10.36
C GLY A 19 -21.94 -18.47 9.93
N VAL A 20 -21.46 -18.28 8.69
CA VAL A 20 -21.08 -16.95 8.20
C VAL A 20 -22.33 -16.14 7.88
N SER A 21 -22.50 -14.98 8.53
CA SER A 21 -23.63 -14.10 8.26
C SER A 21 -23.52 -13.42 6.88
N SER A 22 -24.64 -13.07 6.26
CA SER A 22 -24.66 -12.31 4.99
C SER A 22 -23.94 -10.96 5.13
N LYS A 23 -23.93 -10.37 6.34
CA LYS A 23 -23.23 -9.13 6.65
C LYS A 23 -21.70 -9.31 6.56
N ASP A 24 -21.20 -10.39 7.14
CA ASP A 24 -19.76 -10.69 7.12
C ASP A 24 -19.34 -11.14 5.72
N ALA A 25 -20.16 -11.98 5.06
CA ALA A 25 -19.93 -12.42 3.69
C ALA A 25 -19.86 -11.27 2.67
N ALA A 26 -20.58 -10.17 2.89
CA ALA A 26 -20.60 -9.05 1.96
C ALA A 26 -19.25 -8.39 1.71
N SER A 27 -18.27 -8.54 2.61
CA SER A 27 -16.94 -7.94 2.51
C SER A 27 -15.80 -8.96 2.40
N CYS A 28 -16.10 -10.25 2.21
CA CYS A 28 -15.11 -11.32 2.30
C CYS A 28 -14.32 -11.58 1.00
N PHE A 29 -14.64 -10.91 -0.11
CA PHE A 29 -14.06 -11.26 -1.42
C PHE A 29 -13.01 -10.26 -1.88
N VAL A 30 -13.41 -9.07 -2.36
CA VAL A 30 -12.47 -8.16 -3.07
C VAL A 30 -11.38 -7.61 -2.14
N ASN A 31 -11.76 -6.97 -1.04
CA ASN A 31 -10.78 -6.28 -0.19
C ASN A 31 -9.77 -7.23 0.48
N PRO A 32 -10.17 -8.36 1.12
CA PRO A 32 -9.17 -9.24 1.72
C PRO A 32 -8.28 -9.91 0.69
N LEU A 33 -8.81 -10.30 -0.49
CA LEU A 33 -7.97 -10.86 -1.56
C LEU A 33 -7.03 -9.82 -2.16
N THR A 34 -7.46 -8.55 -2.28
CA THR A 34 -6.60 -7.44 -2.69
C THR A 34 -5.46 -7.24 -1.69
N ALA A 35 -5.75 -7.26 -0.40
CA ALA A 35 -4.73 -7.12 0.65
C ALA A 35 -3.73 -8.29 0.65
N LEU A 36 -4.22 -9.52 0.51
CA LEU A 36 -3.36 -10.71 0.34
C LEU A 36 -2.50 -10.62 -0.92
N GLY A 37 -3.10 -10.24 -2.07
CA GLY A 37 -2.39 -10.08 -3.32
C GLY A 37 -1.27 -9.02 -3.25
N MET A 38 -1.44 -7.95 -2.49
CA MET A 38 -0.38 -6.96 -2.24
C MET A 38 0.80 -7.58 -1.49
N VAL A 39 0.53 -8.39 -0.46
CA VAL A 39 1.59 -9.08 0.30
C VAL A 39 2.30 -10.12 -0.57
N GLU A 40 1.56 -10.89 -1.36
CA GLU A 40 2.16 -11.88 -2.27
C GLU A 40 2.97 -11.21 -3.38
N THR A 41 2.48 -10.13 -3.99
CA THR A 41 3.27 -9.33 -4.96
C THR A 41 4.58 -8.83 -4.35
N MET A 42 4.53 -8.32 -3.13
CA MET A 42 5.75 -7.91 -2.40
C MET A 42 6.75 -9.07 -2.28
N ARG A 43 6.28 -10.27 -1.91
CA ARG A 43 7.12 -11.46 -1.75
C ARG A 43 7.69 -11.95 -3.07
N GLU A 44 6.86 -12.04 -4.11
CA GLU A 44 7.25 -12.49 -5.46
C GLU A 44 8.29 -11.58 -6.09
N GLU A 45 8.19 -10.28 -5.86
CA GLU A 45 9.16 -9.29 -6.36
C GLU A 45 10.40 -9.14 -5.46
N GLY A 46 10.50 -9.92 -4.38
CA GLY A 46 11.67 -10.00 -3.51
C GLY A 46 11.81 -8.82 -2.52
N PHE A 47 10.71 -8.11 -2.24
CA PHE A 47 10.69 -7.09 -1.19
C PHE A 47 10.33 -7.70 0.17
N SER A 48 10.72 -7.02 1.25
CA SER A 48 10.54 -7.50 2.63
C SER A 48 9.60 -6.66 3.48
N GLY A 49 9.21 -5.49 3.00
CA GLY A 49 8.27 -4.59 3.63
C GLY A 49 7.57 -3.75 2.58
N LEU A 50 6.41 -3.21 2.89
CA LEU A 50 5.61 -2.46 1.93
C LEU A 50 5.06 -1.15 2.50
N VAL A 51 4.66 -0.25 1.61
CA VAL A 51 3.98 1.01 1.91
C VAL A 51 2.58 0.97 1.33
N HIS A 52 1.59 1.44 2.07
CA HIS A 52 0.21 1.52 1.60
C HIS A 52 -0.39 2.91 1.86
N THR A 53 -0.99 3.52 0.83
CA THR A 53 -1.71 4.79 0.94
C THR A 53 -3.20 4.58 1.21
N ALA A 54 -3.89 5.62 1.66
CA ALA A 54 -5.28 5.53 2.14
C ALA A 54 -5.45 4.41 3.20
N ALA A 55 -4.46 4.25 4.06
CA ALA A 55 -4.29 3.09 4.94
C ALA A 55 -5.43 2.91 5.97
N ALA A 56 -6.16 3.96 6.32
CA ALA A 56 -7.33 3.87 7.21
C ALA A 56 -8.61 3.35 6.51
N SER A 57 -8.56 3.08 5.20
CA SER A 57 -9.68 2.46 4.48
C SER A 57 -9.96 1.04 4.98
N ASN A 58 -11.13 0.49 4.64
CA ASN A 58 -11.46 -0.89 4.99
C ASN A 58 -10.40 -1.89 4.49
N LEU A 59 -9.93 -1.72 3.25
CA LEU A 59 -8.85 -2.52 2.69
C LEU A 59 -7.54 -2.33 3.47
N GLY A 60 -7.16 -1.09 3.77
CA GLY A 60 -5.93 -0.80 4.51
C GLY A 60 -5.92 -1.38 5.92
N GLN A 61 -7.05 -1.36 6.63
CA GLN A 61 -7.19 -2.01 7.93
C GLN A 61 -7.06 -3.55 7.83
N MET A 62 -7.58 -4.16 6.75
CA MET A 62 -7.40 -5.59 6.49
C MET A 62 -5.93 -5.90 6.19
N LEU A 63 -5.27 -5.10 5.35
CA LEU A 63 -3.86 -5.23 5.03
C LEU A 63 -2.99 -5.12 6.30
N GLN A 64 -3.28 -4.14 7.17
CA GLN A 64 -2.58 -3.99 8.45
C GLN A 64 -2.69 -5.25 9.32
N LYS A 65 -3.87 -5.85 9.41
CA LYS A 65 -4.07 -7.09 10.19
C LYS A 65 -3.36 -8.29 9.58
N ILE A 66 -3.35 -8.41 8.26
CA ILE A 66 -2.63 -9.47 7.55
C ILE A 66 -1.11 -9.30 7.78
N CYS A 67 -0.59 -8.10 7.59
CA CYS A 67 0.83 -7.81 7.81
C CYS A 67 1.28 -8.08 9.25
N LEU A 68 0.44 -7.78 10.25
CA LEU A 68 0.72 -8.14 11.63
C LEU A 68 0.74 -9.66 11.86
N ALA A 69 -0.19 -10.40 11.26
CA ALA A 69 -0.27 -11.85 11.39
C ALA A 69 0.90 -12.57 10.69
N ASP A 70 1.40 -12.00 9.61
CA ASP A 70 2.47 -12.56 8.77
C ASP A 70 3.86 -11.99 9.10
N ASP A 71 3.96 -11.12 10.13
CA ASP A 71 5.20 -10.42 10.53
C ASP A 71 5.84 -9.61 9.37
N VAL A 72 4.99 -8.98 8.55
CA VAL A 72 5.40 -8.13 7.42
C VAL A 72 5.41 -6.67 7.85
N PRO A 73 6.56 -5.96 7.76
CA PRO A 73 6.62 -4.53 8.04
C PRO A 73 5.76 -3.73 7.07
N LEU A 74 4.86 -2.89 7.60
CA LEU A 74 3.95 -2.06 6.81
C LEU A 74 4.03 -0.60 7.24
N VAL A 75 4.34 0.27 6.28
CA VAL A 75 4.22 1.73 6.43
C VAL A 75 2.84 2.17 5.95
N ASN A 76 2.08 2.77 6.85
CA ASN A 76 0.74 3.26 6.60
C ASN A 76 0.75 4.76 6.33
N VAL A 77 0.28 5.20 5.17
CA VAL A 77 0.14 6.62 4.83
C VAL A 77 -1.32 7.05 4.97
N VAL A 78 -1.53 8.06 5.80
CA VAL A 78 -2.83 8.69 6.08
C VAL A 78 -2.74 10.19 5.85
N ARG A 79 -3.85 10.93 6.02
CA ARG A 79 -3.89 12.39 5.86
C ARG A 79 -4.69 13.10 6.95
N LYS A 80 -4.97 12.44 8.05
CA LYS A 80 -5.71 13.00 9.19
C LYS A 80 -5.31 12.32 10.50
N PRO A 81 -5.24 13.05 11.62
CA PRO A 81 -4.89 12.48 12.92
C PRO A 81 -5.83 11.36 13.40
N GLU A 82 -7.13 11.45 13.07
CA GLU A 82 -8.10 10.43 13.47
C GLU A 82 -7.83 9.10 12.76
N GLN A 83 -7.30 9.16 11.54
CA GLN A 83 -6.91 7.98 10.77
C GLN A 83 -5.63 7.35 11.34
N GLU A 84 -4.69 8.17 11.83
CA GLU A 84 -3.51 7.69 12.54
C GLU A 84 -3.92 6.95 13.82
N SER A 85 -4.79 7.54 14.65
CA SER A 85 -5.28 6.91 15.87
C SER A 85 -5.95 5.57 15.60
N LEU A 86 -6.84 5.50 14.60
CA LEU A 86 -7.53 4.28 14.21
C LEU A 86 -6.55 3.15 13.83
N LEU A 87 -5.49 3.47 13.10
CA LEU A 87 -4.50 2.46 12.70
C LEU A 87 -3.64 2.00 13.89
N ARG A 88 -3.26 2.93 14.78
CA ARG A 88 -2.53 2.57 16.00
C ARG A 88 -3.35 1.67 16.93
N ASP A 89 -4.66 1.91 17.04
CA ASP A 89 -5.58 1.08 17.83
C ASP A 89 -5.66 -0.37 17.31
N ILE A 90 -5.39 -0.60 16.03
CA ILE A 90 -5.31 -1.94 15.45
C ILE A 90 -3.86 -2.46 15.30
N GLY A 91 -2.90 -1.83 15.97
CA GLY A 91 -1.54 -2.32 16.11
C GLY A 91 -0.55 -1.80 15.04
N ALA A 92 -0.86 -0.74 14.30
CA ALA A 92 0.09 -0.17 13.36
C ALA A 92 1.21 0.60 14.08
N ASN A 93 2.46 0.24 13.81
CA ASN A 93 3.64 0.90 14.38
C ASN A 93 4.14 2.06 13.52
N LEU A 94 4.10 1.92 12.20
CA LEU A 94 4.60 2.90 11.24
C LEU A 94 3.42 3.58 10.54
N VAL A 95 3.10 4.80 10.97
CA VAL A 95 2.00 5.60 10.41
C VAL A 95 2.51 7.01 10.13
N CYS A 96 2.41 7.44 8.88
CA CYS A 96 2.84 8.74 8.38
C CYS A 96 1.64 9.56 7.91
N ASP A 97 1.46 10.76 8.48
CA ASP A 97 0.38 11.67 8.11
C ASP A 97 0.87 12.66 7.05
N SER A 98 0.35 12.53 5.82
CA SER A 98 0.73 13.35 4.67
C SER A 98 0.28 14.83 4.76
N SER A 99 -0.50 15.20 5.77
CA SER A 99 -0.87 16.59 6.02
C SER A 99 0.14 17.36 6.89
N LYS A 100 1.10 16.66 7.49
CA LYS A 100 2.10 17.26 8.38
C LYS A 100 3.32 17.76 7.59
N ASP A 101 3.91 18.85 8.02
CA ASP A 101 5.16 19.40 7.46
C ASP A 101 6.33 18.40 7.61
N SER A 102 6.28 17.53 8.62
CA SER A 102 7.27 16.48 8.86
C SER A 102 7.14 15.27 7.94
N PHE A 103 6.09 15.19 7.11
CA PHE A 103 5.72 13.99 6.33
C PHE A 103 6.90 13.37 5.57
N ALA A 104 7.65 14.18 4.83
CA ALA A 104 8.79 13.67 4.04
C ALA A 104 9.87 13.01 4.91
N LYS A 105 10.12 13.56 6.10
CA LYS A 105 11.07 13.00 7.07
C LYS A 105 10.51 11.72 7.68
N ASP A 106 9.28 11.77 8.19
CA ASP A 106 8.63 10.66 8.87
C ASP A 106 8.50 9.45 7.91
N LEU A 107 8.12 9.70 6.65
CA LEU A 107 8.00 8.68 5.62
C LEU A 107 9.35 8.03 5.29
N LYS A 108 10.43 8.82 5.15
CA LYS A 108 11.78 8.30 4.95
C LYS A 108 12.21 7.39 6.10
N GLU A 109 12.01 7.82 7.34
CA GLU A 109 12.40 7.06 8.53
C GLU A 109 11.61 5.75 8.64
N ALA A 110 10.30 5.79 8.39
CA ALA A 110 9.44 4.62 8.37
C ALA A 110 9.80 3.62 7.25
N ILE A 111 10.10 4.11 6.04
CA ILE A 111 10.55 3.27 4.93
C ILE A 111 11.90 2.61 5.25
N LEU A 112 12.83 3.35 5.85
CA LEU A 112 14.13 2.82 6.25
C LEU A 112 13.97 1.69 7.27
N GLU A 113 13.12 1.86 8.28
CA GLU A 113 12.83 0.87 9.31
C GLU A 113 12.15 -0.38 8.72
N ALA A 114 11.12 -0.18 7.91
CA ALA A 114 10.34 -1.25 7.29
C ALA A 114 11.05 -1.94 6.11
N LYS A 115 12.11 -1.36 5.55
CA LYS A 115 12.65 -1.70 4.22
C LYS A 115 11.55 -1.69 3.14
N GLY A 116 10.65 -0.71 3.22
CA GLY A 116 9.45 -0.60 2.40
C GLY A 116 9.73 0.01 1.02
N TYR A 117 10.33 -0.74 0.10
CA TYR A 117 10.68 -0.28 -1.23
C TYR A 117 9.65 -0.62 -2.32
N ILE A 118 8.51 -1.18 -1.93
CA ILE A 118 7.34 -1.35 -2.77
C ILE A 118 6.15 -0.64 -2.11
N ALA A 119 5.36 0.09 -2.91
CA ALA A 119 4.19 0.80 -2.42
C ALA A 119 2.95 0.50 -3.26
N PHE A 120 1.80 0.41 -2.59
CA PHE A 120 0.49 0.32 -3.23
C PHE A 120 -0.29 1.61 -2.98
N ASP A 121 -0.48 2.38 -4.05
CA ASP A 121 -1.10 3.69 -3.99
C ASP A 121 -2.56 3.67 -4.47
N ALA A 122 -3.48 3.95 -3.53
CA ALA A 122 -4.90 4.13 -3.81
C ALA A 122 -5.25 5.53 -4.34
N THR A 123 -4.34 6.49 -4.18
CA THR A 123 -4.57 7.90 -4.52
C THR A 123 -4.45 8.12 -6.01
N GLY A 124 -3.36 7.70 -6.61
CA GLY A 124 -3.09 7.69 -8.05
C GLY A 124 -2.65 9.03 -8.62
N GLY A 125 -3.35 10.11 -8.35
CA GLY A 125 -3.02 11.46 -8.83
C GLY A 125 -2.17 12.29 -7.87
N GLY A 126 -1.77 13.48 -8.31
CA GLY A 126 -0.95 14.42 -7.54
C GLY A 126 0.51 13.99 -7.42
N ASP A 127 1.16 14.44 -6.34
CA ASP A 127 2.58 14.24 -6.09
C ASP A 127 2.89 12.98 -5.24
N LEU A 128 1.89 12.27 -4.71
CA LEU A 128 2.12 11.23 -3.69
C LEU A 128 3.03 10.10 -4.19
N ALA A 129 2.86 9.61 -5.41
CA ALA A 129 3.75 8.60 -5.99
C ALA A 129 5.20 9.10 -6.10
N ASN A 130 5.39 10.39 -6.45
CA ASN A 130 6.70 11.04 -6.45
C ASN A 130 7.30 11.11 -5.05
N ASP A 131 6.51 11.45 -4.05
CA ASP A 131 6.97 11.60 -2.66
C ASP A 131 7.36 10.25 -2.07
N LEU A 132 6.59 9.19 -2.38
CA LEU A 132 6.93 7.81 -2.04
C LEU A 132 8.30 7.41 -2.63
N LEU A 133 8.51 7.57 -3.94
CA LEU A 133 9.77 7.24 -4.60
C LEU A 133 10.94 8.09 -4.08
N THR A 134 10.71 9.37 -3.79
CA THR A 134 11.73 10.26 -3.22
C THR A 134 12.14 9.81 -1.81
N ALA A 135 11.18 9.45 -0.98
CA ALA A 135 11.44 8.93 0.36
C ALA A 135 12.14 7.57 0.33
N MET A 136 11.77 6.68 -0.60
CA MET A 136 12.44 5.40 -0.82
C MET A 136 13.92 5.58 -1.24
N GLU A 137 14.21 6.51 -2.16
CA GLU A 137 15.58 6.81 -2.56
C GLU A 137 16.38 7.42 -1.40
N ALA A 138 15.79 8.34 -0.65
CA ALA A 138 16.43 8.93 0.51
C ALA A 138 16.71 7.91 1.63
N ALA A 139 15.83 6.92 1.79
CA ALA A 139 15.99 5.82 2.72
C ALA A 139 17.11 4.86 2.27
N ALA A 140 17.12 4.48 0.98
CA ALA A 140 18.16 3.63 0.40
C ALA A 140 19.54 4.27 0.50
N SER A 141 19.66 5.54 0.15
CA SER A 141 20.91 6.30 0.24
C SER A 141 21.43 6.46 1.69
N ALA A 142 20.53 6.44 2.68
CA ALA A 142 20.91 6.53 4.09
C ALA A 142 21.49 5.23 4.67
N GLN A 143 21.33 4.09 4.01
CA GLN A 143 21.90 2.81 4.46
C GLN A 143 23.40 2.70 4.25
N GLY A 144 24.01 3.67 3.59
CA GLY A 144 25.43 3.69 3.28
C GLY A 144 25.74 2.97 1.95
N GLY A 145 26.75 3.42 1.29
CA GLY A 145 27.23 2.91 0.01
C GLY A 145 28.18 3.93 -0.62
N ASP A 146 28.90 3.51 -1.65
CA ASP A 146 29.70 4.43 -2.43
C ASP A 146 28.82 5.44 -3.15
N TYR A 147 29.29 6.68 -3.24
CA TYR A 147 28.59 7.72 -3.97
C TYR A 147 28.39 7.31 -5.44
N SER A 148 27.16 7.29 -5.88
CA SER A 148 26.79 7.09 -7.28
C SER A 148 25.99 8.28 -7.82
N ARG A 149 26.44 8.82 -8.96
CA ARG A 149 25.70 9.86 -9.68
C ARG A 149 24.36 9.37 -10.26
N TYR A 150 24.13 8.06 -10.26
CA TYR A 150 22.91 7.42 -10.74
C TYR A 150 21.91 7.11 -9.62
N GLY A 151 22.22 7.48 -8.38
CA GLY A 151 21.45 7.16 -7.18
C GLY A 151 21.73 5.76 -6.64
N SER A 152 20.86 5.28 -5.75
CA SER A 152 20.98 3.94 -5.18
C SER A 152 20.67 2.86 -6.21
N ASP A 153 21.22 1.67 -6.03
CA ASP A 153 20.92 0.46 -6.80
C ASP A 153 19.69 -0.32 -6.26
N GLN A 154 19.14 0.16 -5.15
CA GLN A 154 17.88 -0.38 -4.61
C GLN A 154 16.71 -0.10 -5.56
N HIS A 155 16.06 -1.16 -6.05
CA HIS A 155 14.83 -0.99 -6.83
C HIS A 155 13.69 -0.46 -5.97
N LYS A 156 12.95 0.50 -6.50
CA LYS A 156 11.79 1.16 -5.88
C LYS A 156 10.58 1.01 -6.78
N GLN A 157 9.49 0.48 -6.26
CA GLN A 157 8.29 0.24 -7.04
C GLN A 157 7.07 0.93 -6.42
N VAL A 158 6.30 1.65 -7.22
CA VAL A 158 4.97 2.15 -6.84
C VAL A 158 3.92 1.56 -7.77
N TYR A 159 2.97 0.87 -7.21
CA TYR A 159 1.79 0.36 -7.89
C TYR A 159 0.58 1.22 -7.61
N ILE A 160 0.03 1.84 -8.65
CA ILE A 160 -1.24 2.57 -8.58
C ILE A 160 -2.37 1.56 -8.80
N TYR A 161 -3.19 1.33 -7.77
CA TYR A 161 -4.32 0.42 -7.84
C TYR A 161 -5.68 1.11 -7.64
N GLY A 162 -5.67 2.41 -7.36
CA GLY A 162 -6.85 3.24 -7.16
C GLY A 162 -6.76 4.60 -7.84
N GLY A 163 -7.82 5.39 -7.73
CA GLY A 163 -7.92 6.73 -8.32
C GLY A 163 -8.77 7.65 -7.43
N LEU A 164 -8.41 7.74 -6.15
CA LEU A 164 -9.07 8.67 -5.22
C LEU A 164 -8.81 10.13 -5.58
N GLU A 165 -7.66 10.42 -6.18
CA GLU A 165 -7.32 11.68 -6.81
C GLU A 165 -7.25 11.48 -8.32
N ARG A 166 -7.94 12.34 -9.10
CA ARG A 166 -8.08 12.21 -10.55
C ARG A 166 -7.21 13.18 -11.35
N SER A 167 -6.38 13.97 -10.69
CA SER A 167 -5.37 14.79 -11.35
C SER A 167 -4.27 13.93 -11.97
N HIS A 168 -3.40 14.55 -12.75
CA HIS A 168 -2.25 13.86 -13.32
C HIS A 168 -1.32 13.34 -12.21
N THR A 169 -0.75 12.15 -12.39
CA THR A 169 0.35 11.67 -11.57
C THR A 169 1.63 12.42 -11.93
N VAL A 170 2.21 13.15 -10.99
CA VAL A 170 3.40 13.97 -11.20
C VAL A 170 4.64 13.20 -10.77
N LEU A 171 5.64 13.10 -11.65
CA LEU A 171 6.91 12.44 -11.38
C LEU A 171 8.07 13.39 -11.69
N LYS A 172 8.80 13.83 -10.66
CA LYS A 172 9.95 14.75 -10.77
C LYS A 172 11.25 14.02 -11.12
N ARG A 173 11.28 12.70 -11.01
CA ARG A 173 12.37 11.79 -11.38
C ARG A 173 13.71 12.07 -10.67
N SER A 174 13.66 12.47 -9.40
CA SER A 174 14.82 12.76 -8.55
C SER A 174 15.13 11.63 -7.54
N TYR A 175 14.92 10.38 -7.94
CA TYR A 175 15.02 9.20 -7.07
C TYR A 175 15.88 8.09 -7.70
N GLY A 176 17.00 8.49 -8.31
CA GLY A 176 17.93 7.56 -8.95
C GLY A 176 17.39 6.96 -10.25
N MET A 177 17.97 5.83 -10.67
CA MET A 177 17.65 5.18 -11.94
C MET A 177 16.93 3.83 -11.79
N GLN A 178 16.87 3.28 -10.57
CA GLN A 178 16.25 1.97 -10.26
C GLN A 178 14.85 2.17 -9.65
N TRP A 179 13.86 2.45 -10.51
CA TRP A 179 12.47 2.64 -10.06
C TRP A 179 11.46 2.29 -11.13
N GLY A 180 10.23 2.00 -10.69
CA GLY A 180 9.08 1.78 -11.54
C GLY A 180 7.81 2.40 -10.96
N VAL A 181 6.89 2.80 -11.86
CA VAL A 181 5.50 3.10 -11.55
C VAL A 181 4.64 2.31 -12.49
N GLY A 182 3.70 1.55 -11.95
CA GLY A 182 2.82 0.69 -12.73
C GLY A 182 1.40 0.67 -12.22
N GLY A 183 0.47 0.16 -13.02
CA GLY A 183 -0.85 -0.22 -12.55
C GLY A 183 -0.82 -1.59 -11.87
N TRP A 184 -1.67 -1.80 -10.87
CA TRP A 184 -1.85 -3.10 -10.23
C TRP A 184 -3.33 -3.46 -10.13
N LEU A 185 -3.64 -4.71 -10.40
CA LEU A 185 -5.01 -5.24 -10.37
C LEU A 185 -4.99 -6.65 -9.76
N LEU A 186 -5.96 -6.94 -8.88
CA LEU A 186 -6.13 -8.25 -8.26
C LEU A 186 -6.32 -9.40 -9.28
N THR A 187 -7.06 -9.16 -10.35
CA THR A 187 -7.27 -10.15 -11.42
C THR A 187 -6.20 -9.98 -12.50
N PRO A 188 -5.09 -10.62 -12.37
CA PRO A 188 -4.73 -11.94 -12.85
C PRO A 188 -4.15 -12.91 -11.82
N PHE A 189 -4.31 -12.66 -10.54
CA PHE A 189 -3.91 -13.61 -9.48
C PHE A 189 -4.89 -14.76 -9.30
#